data_1fd1f4cad9bb6d1f60d2a37aa4651b8d
#
_entry.id   1fd1f4cad9bb6d1f60d2a37aa4651b8d
#
_cell.length_a   1.000
_cell.length_b   1.000
_cell.length_c   1.000
_cell.angle_alpha   90.00
_cell.angle_beta   90.00
_cell.angle_gamma   90.00
#
_symmetry.space_group_name_H-M   'P 1'
#
loop_
_entity.id
_entity.type
_entity.pdbx_description
1 polymer ?
#
loop_
_entity_poly.entity_id
_entity_poly.type
_entity_poly.pdbx_seq_one_letter_code
_entity_poly.pdbx_strand_id
1 'polypeptide(L)'
;MGVWIDEQGRVVRPAEPAWAATRTDVYGGKPLEIEGETYVAALRDWVANGDKSEYVLSDEEFARRVKPRAPNEMEAEASFKLAVWFQQRGNAELALKYFQRAQALNPEDWNYHRQEWSFTGDAGRKWLEKFKQFEQEYYPKLELKKKGL
;
A
#
# COMPACT_ATOMS: atom_id res chain seq x y z
N MET A 1 1.94 6.04 0.79
CA MET A 1 0.49 5.98 1.03
C MET A 1 0.06 7.23 1.75
N GLY A 2 -1.06 7.84 1.35
CA GLY A 2 -1.68 9.00 1.98
C GLY A 2 -3.05 8.66 2.53
N VAL A 3 -3.43 9.32 3.62
CA VAL A 3 -4.77 9.30 4.20
C VAL A 3 -5.18 10.75 4.42
N TRP A 4 -6.40 11.11 4.01
CA TRP A 4 -6.88 12.47 4.27
C TRP A 4 -7.76 12.46 5.52
N ILE A 5 -7.38 13.30 6.47
CA ILE A 5 -8.07 13.43 7.76
C ILE A 5 -8.45 14.90 7.91
N ASP A 6 -9.73 15.18 8.14
CA ASP A 6 -10.21 16.53 8.34
C ASP A 6 -9.89 17.10 9.74
N GLU A 7 -10.26 18.35 9.96
CA GLU A 7 -10.02 19.06 11.21
C GLU A 7 -10.80 18.47 12.41
N GLN A 8 -11.84 17.66 12.15
CA GLN A 8 -12.60 16.94 13.16
C GLN A 8 -12.02 15.53 13.43
N GLY A 9 -10.92 15.15 12.76
CA GLY A 9 -10.29 13.84 12.89
C GLY A 9 -11.00 12.73 12.12
N ARG A 10 -11.93 13.06 11.21
CA ARG A 10 -12.60 12.08 10.34
C ARG A 10 -11.71 11.76 9.14
N VAL A 11 -11.63 10.50 8.78
CA VAL A 11 -10.98 10.08 7.54
C VAL A 11 -11.93 10.34 6.37
N VAL A 12 -11.59 11.28 5.50
CA VAL A 12 -12.39 11.65 4.31
C VAL A 12 -11.90 10.95 3.04
N ARG A 13 -10.67 10.44 3.04
CA ARG A 13 -10.13 9.51 2.03
C ARG A 13 -9.27 8.46 2.73
N PRO A 14 -9.51 7.14 2.46
CA PRO A 14 -8.72 6.06 3.04
C PRO A 14 -7.31 6.01 2.44
N ALA A 15 -6.48 5.09 2.94
CA ALA A 15 -5.12 4.91 2.46
C ALA A 15 -5.08 4.62 0.95
N GLU A 16 -4.38 5.46 0.21
CA GLU A 16 -4.20 5.37 -1.24
C GLU A 16 -2.77 5.72 -1.66
N PRO A 17 -2.33 5.38 -2.87
CA PRO A 17 -1.05 5.85 -3.39
C PRO A 17 -0.97 7.38 -3.33
N ALA A 18 0.13 7.91 -2.80
CA ALA A 18 0.33 9.34 -2.61
C ALA A 18 1.75 9.70 -3.01
N TRP A 19 1.89 10.45 -4.08
CA TRP A 19 3.17 10.88 -4.61
C TRP A 19 3.18 12.40 -4.72
N ALA A 20 4.27 13.03 -4.28
CA ALA A 20 4.39 14.48 -4.29
C ALA A 20 4.86 15.06 -5.63
N ALA A 21 5.39 14.22 -6.51
CA ALA A 21 5.89 14.63 -7.83
C ALA A 21 5.70 13.49 -8.84
N THR A 22 5.45 13.86 -10.07
CA THR A 22 5.47 12.95 -11.21
C THR A 22 6.90 12.63 -11.59
N ARG A 23 7.20 11.35 -11.77
CA ARG A 23 8.51 10.87 -12.22
C ARG A 23 8.39 9.55 -12.94
N THR A 24 9.37 9.26 -13.77
CA THR A 24 9.53 7.96 -14.42
C THR A 24 10.75 7.27 -13.83
N ASP A 25 10.53 6.12 -13.21
CA ASP A 25 11.61 5.24 -12.74
C ASP A 25 11.72 4.04 -13.69
N VAL A 26 12.88 3.37 -13.73
CA VAL A 26 13.08 2.17 -14.52
C VAL A 26 13.35 1.00 -13.59
N TYR A 27 12.45 0.02 -13.56
CA TYR A 27 12.60 -1.20 -12.78
C TYR A 27 12.60 -2.42 -13.70
N GLY A 28 13.65 -3.22 -13.61
CA GLY A 28 13.77 -4.43 -14.42
C GLY A 28 13.76 -4.19 -15.94
N GLY A 29 14.17 -2.99 -16.38
CA GLY A 29 14.15 -2.58 -17.79
C GLY A 29 12.79 -2.11 -18.29
N LYS A 30 11.78 -2.01 -17.41
CA LYS A 30 10.45 -1.46 -17.74
C LYS A 30 10.30 -0.07 -17.14
N PRO A 31 9.77 0.92 -17.90
CA PRO A 31 9.44 2.21 -17.32
C PRO A 31 8.26 2.07 -16.36
N LEU A 32 8.38 2.70 -15.21
CA LEU A 32 7.31 2.85 -14.22
C LEU A 32 7.02 4.34 -14.09
N GLU A 33 5.88 4.76 -14.59
CA GLU A 33 5.40 6.13 -14.41
C GLU A 33 4.70 6.25 -13.05
N ILE A 34 5.14 7.23 -12.29
CA ILE A 34 4.58 7.58 -11.00
C ILE A 34 3.97 8.96 -11.13
N GLU A 35 2.65 9.03 -11.17
CA GLU A 35 1.90 10.27 -11.28
C GLU A 35 1.75 10.92 -9.89
N GLY A 36 2.23 12.13 -9.70
CA GLY A 36 2.17 12.84 -8.43
C GLY A 36 1.43 14.18 -8.50
N GLU A 37 1.49 14.86 -9.63
CA GLU A 37 0.92 16.22 -9.75
C GLU A 37 -0.59 16.21 -9.59
N THR A 38 -1.28 15.23 -10.13
CA THR A 38 -2.74 15.06 -9.99
C THR A 38 -3.14 14.88 -8.53
N TYR A 39 -2.37 14.09 -7.77
CA TYR A 39 -2.61 13.91 -6.33
C TYR A 39 -2.41 15.22 -5.56
N VAL A 40 -1.35 15.95 -5.86
CA VAL A 40 -1.05 17.24 -5.21
C VAL A 40 -2.11 18.29 -5.55
N ALA A 41 -2.59 18.32 -6.80
CA ALA A 41 -3.68 19.20 -7.22
C ALA A 41 -4.97 18.90 -6.46
N ALA A 42 -5.35 17.63 -6.33
CA ALA A 42 -6.50 17.19 -5.57
C ALA A 42 -6.39 17.54 -4.07
N LEU A 43 -5.22 17.36 -3.49
CA LEU A 43 -4.96 17.72 -2.10
C LEU A 43 -5.11 19.24 -1.86
N ARG A 44 -4.59 20.05 -2.79
CA ARG A 44 -4.74 21.53 -2.74
C ARG A 44 -6.19 21.97 -2.87
N ASP A 45 -6.94 21.34 -3.77
CA ASP A 45 -8.38 21.59 -3.91
C ASP A 45 -9.12 21.30 -2.61
N TRP A 46 -8.84 20.15 -1.99
CA TRP A 46 -9.44 19.79 -0.71
C TRP A 46 -9.08 20.77 0.41
N VAL A 47 -7.81 21.17 0.53
CA VAL A 47 -7.39 22.17 1.53
C VAL A 47 -8.10 23.51 1.33
N ALA A 48 -8.36 23.91 0.08
CA ALA A 48 -9.05 25.16 -0.24
C ALA A 48 -10.57 25.09 -0.02
N ASN A 49 -11.19 23.95 -0.29
CA ASN A 49 -12.66 23.80 -0.38
C ASN A 49 -13.27 22.94 0.73
N GLY A 50 -12.45 22.24 1.54
CA GLY A 50 -12.90 21.34 2.63
C GLY A 50 -13.90 20.29 2.13
N ASP A 51 -15.01 20.13 2.84
CA ASP A 51 -16.09 19.18 2.47
C ASP A 51 -16.76 19.45 1.11
N LYS A 52 -16.54 20.64 0.52
CA LYS A 52 -17.05 21.00 -0.81
C LYS A 52 -16.12 20.55 -1.94
N SER A 53 -14.93 20.09 -1.63
CA SER A 53 -14.00 19.56 -2.63
C SER A 53 -14.64 18.40 -3.39
N GLU A 54 -14.46 18.37 -4.71
CA GLU A 54 -14.92 17.29 -5.57
C GLU A 54 -14.18 15.96 -5.30
N TYR A 55 -13.09 16.00 -4.53
CA TYR A 55 -12.28 14.84 -4.20
C TYR A 55 -12.64 14.20 -2.84
N VAL A 56 -13.48 14.84 -2.03
CA VAL A 56 -14.05 14.22 -0.83
C VAL A 56 -15.02 13.12 -1.25
N LEU A 57 -14.83 11.93 -0.72
CA LEU A 57 -15.68 10.78 -1.07
C LEU A 57 -17.05 10.89 -0.42
N SER A 58 -18.09 10.38 -1.09
CA SER A 58 -19.36 10.10 -0.42
C SER A 58 -19.22 8.94 0.57
N ASP A 59 -20.16 8.83 1.51
CA ASP A 59 -20.16 7.74 2.49
C ASP A 59 -20.22 6.36 1.81
N GLU A 60 -20.97 6.21 0.73
CA GLU A 60 -21.06 4.97 -0.05
C GLU A 60 -19.73 4.63 -0.74
N GLU A 61 -19.10 5.63 -1.36
CA GLU A 61 -17.82 5.44 -2.03
C GLU A 61 -16.72 5.14 -1.01
N PHE A 62 -16.73 5.82 0.13
CA PHE A 62 -15.81 5.56 1.23
C PHE A 62 -15.97 4.13 1.74
N ALA A 63 -17.20 3.70 2.06
CA ALA A 63 -17.50 2.34 2.51
C ALA A 63 -17.08 1.26 1.50
N ARG A 64 -17.23 1.55 0.21
CA ARG A 64 -16.77 0.66 -0.87
C ARG A 64 -15.25 0.48 -0.89
N ARG A 65 -14.50 1.53 -0.57
CA ARG A 65 -13.03 1.50 -0.58
C ARG A 65 -12.45 0.92 0.72
N VAL A 66 -13.12 1.13 1.84
CA VAL A 66 -12.74 0.60 3.15
C VAL A 66 -13.39 -0.78 3.33
N LYS A 67 -12.90 -1.78 2.62
CA LYS A 67 -13.38 -3.16 2.82
C LYS A 67 -12.91 -3.67 4.18
N PRO A 68 -13.79 -4.31 4.98
CA PRO A 68 -13.36 -5.08 6.13
C PRO A 68 -12.31 -6.11 5.72
N ARG A 69 -11.26 -6.23 6.49
CA ARG A 69 -10.25 -7.27 6.24
C ARG A 69 -10.87 -8.64 6.45
N ALA A 70 -10.56 -9.56 5.55
CA ALA A 70 -10.94 -10.95 5.71
C ALA A 70 -10.21 -11.58 6.92
N PRO A 71 -10.79 -12.61 7.58
CA PRO A 71 -10.14 -13.26 8.72
C PRO A 71 -8.71 -13.75 8.44
N ASN A 72 -8.47 -14.31 7.25
CA ASN A 72 -7.13 -14.72 6.83
C ASN A 72 -6.16 -13.55 6.67
N GLU A 73 -6.60 -12.39 6.21
CA GLU A 73 -5.77 -11.19 6.13
C GLU A 73 -5.40 -10.66 7.51
N MET A 74 -6.33 -10.69 8.47
CA MET A 74 -6.07 -10.31 9.87
C MET A 74 -5.07 -11.27 10.53
N GLU A 75 -5.22 -12.58 10.30
CA GLU A 75 -4.28 -13.58 10.80
C GLU A 75 -2.90 -13.47 10.14
N ALA A 76 -2.85 -13.15 8.84
CA ALA A 76 -1.61 -12.89 8.13
C ALA A 76 -0.85 -11.72 8.75
N GLU A 77 -1.54 -10.61 9.01
CA GLU A 77 -0.92 -9.43 9.65
C GLU A 77 -0.42 -9.74 11.07
N ALA A 78 -1.19 -10.47 11.87
CA ALA A 78 -0.77 -10.90 13.20
C ALA A 78 0.49 -11.78 13.12
N SER A 79 0.52 -12.73 12.19
CA SER A 79 1.68 -13.59 11.93
C SER A 79 2.89 -12.78 11.49
N PHE A 80 2.71 -11.81 10.59
CA PHE A 80 3.76 -10.92 10.16
C PHE A 80 4.37 -10.11 11.33
N LYS A 81 3.54 -9.54 12.20
CA LYS A 81 4.00 -8.82 13.39
C LYS A 81 4.81 -9.72 14.34
N LEU A 82 4.37 -10.96 14.51
CA LEU A 82 5.13 -11.96 15.28
C LEU A 82 6.48 -12.29 14.63
N ALA A 83 6.52 -12.43 13.32
CA ALA A 83 7.77 -12.68 12.59
C ALA A 83 8.77 -11.54 12.82
N VAL A 84 8.36 -10.30 12.66
CA VAL A 84 9.21 -9.13 12.93
C VAL A 84 9.68 -9.09 14.38
N TRP A 85 8.79 -9.39 15.32
CA TRP A 85 9.10 -9.43 16.75
C TRP A 85 10.16 -10.48 17.10
N PHE A 86 10.05 -11.70 16.53
CA PHE A 86 11.06 -12.76 16.72
C PHE A 86 12.38 -12.40 16.04
N GLN A 87 12.35 -11.81 14.86
CA GLN A 87 13.54 -11.36 14.16
C GLN A 87 14.33 -10.32 14.98
N GLN A 88 13.65 -9.34 15.55
CA GLN A 88 14.28 -8.33 16.39
C GLN A 88 14.93 -8.90 17.66
N ARG A 89 14.51 -10.09 18.08
CA ARG A 89 15.06 -10.81 19.24
C ARG A 89 16.09 -11.91 18.89
N GLY A 90 16.50 -11.97 17.63
CA GLY A 90 17.51 -12.91 17.15
C GLY A 90 16.99 -14.34 16.98
N ASN A 91 15.68 -14.57 17.07
CA ASN A 91 15.09 -15.89 16.84
C ASN A 91 14.68 -16.04 15.36
N ALA A 92 15.69 -16.30 14.51
CA ALA A 92 15.49 -16.38 13.06
C ALA A 92 14.59 -17.55 12.64
N GLU A 93 14.59 -18.67 13.36
CA GLU A 93 13.76 -19.83 13.05
C GLU A 93 12.27 -19.52 13.21
N LEU A 94 11.87 -18.99 14.35
CA LEU A 94 10.49 -18.58 14.57
C LEU A 94 10.08 -17.41 13.66
N ALA A 95 10.99 -16.46 13.40
CA ALA A 95 10.74 -15.39 12.47
C ALA A 95 10.38 -15.93 11.07
N LEU A 96 11.20 -16.83 10.53
CA LEU A 96 10.95 -17.44 9.23
C LEU A 96 9.62 -18.20 9.20
N LYS A 97 9.31 -18.99 10.22
CA LYS A 97 8.04 -19.71 10.34
C LYS A 97 6.84 -18.79 10.23
N TYR A 98 6.86 -17.66 10.95
CA TYR A 98 5.75 -16.71 10.95
C TYR A 98 5.69 -15.84 9.68
N PHE A 99 6.83 -15.53 9.04
CA PHE A 99 6.83 -14.92 7.71
C PHE A 99 6.15 -15.82 6.68
N GLN A 100 6.53 -17.09 6.64
CA GLN A 100 5.91 -18.07 5.73
C GLN A 100 4.41 -18.24 5.98
N ARG A 101 3.98 -18.22 7.25
CA ARG A 101 2.56 -18.27 7.59
C ARG A 101 1.81 -17.04 7.06
N ALA A 102 2.35 -15.83 7.25
CA ALA A 102 1.75 -14.60 6.74
C ALA A 102 1.60 -14.63 5.21
N GLN A 103 2.65 -15.07 4.51
CA GLN A 103 2.67 -15.20 3.05
C GLN A 103 1.66 -16.23 2.54
N ALA A 104 1.50 -17.36 3.25
CA ALA A 104 0.53 -18.38 2.87
C ALA A 104 -0.92 -17.92 3.08
N LEU A 105 -1.19 -17.12 4.11
CA LEU A 105 -2.52 -16.61 4.43
C LEU A 105 -2.95 -15.44 3.53
N ASN A 106 -2.01 -14.62 3.09
CA ASN A 106 -2.25 -13.49 2.19
C ASN A 106 -1.10 -13.35 1.17
N PRO A 107 -1.09 -14.19 0.12
CA PRO A 107 0.00 -14.21 -0.87
C PRO A 107 0.08 -12.97 -1.75
N GLU A 108 -0.99 -12.18 -1.79
CA GLU A 108 -1.04 -10.92 -2.55
C GLU A 108 -0.36 -9.76 -1.82
N ASP A 109 -0.11 -9.89 -0.53
CA ASP A 109 0.60 -8.84 0.23
C ASP A 109 2.12 -9.03 0.15
N TRP A 110 2.69 -8.32 -0.79
CA TRP A 110 4.13 -8.34 -1.07
C TRP A 110 5.02 -7.81 0.04
N ASN A 111 4.49 -7.05 0.98
CA ASN A 111 5.27 -6.51 2.09
C ASN A 111 5.80 -7.64 2.97
N TYR A 112 5.09 -8.77 3.08
CA TYR A 112 5.54 -9.92 3.86
C TYR A 112 6.80 -10.55 3.26
N HIS A 113 6.83 -10.73 1.93
CA HIS A 113 8.00 -11.24 1.23
C HIS A 113 9.16 -10.25 1.27
N ARG A 114 8.88 -8.99 0.97
CA ARG A 114 9.89 -7.93 0.95
C ARG A 114 10.59 -7.79 2.30
N GLN A 115 9.85 -7.86 3.39
CA GLN A 115 10.40 -7.74 4.74
C GLN A 115 11.27 -8.96 5.09
N GLU A 116 10.82 -10.19 4.81
CA GLU A 116 11.62 -11.39 5.01
C GLU A 116 12.94 -11.31 4.23
N TRP A 117 12.87 -10.95 2.94
CA TRP A 117 14.06 -10.86 2.11
C TRP A 117 15.04 -9.78 2.57
N SER A 118 14.58 -8.72 3.21
CA SER A 118 15.46 -7.67 3.76
C SER A 118 16.40 -8.20 4.83
N PHE A 119 16.00 -9.24 5.54
CA PHE A 119 16.83 -9.87 6.58
C PHE A 119 17.82 -10.91 6.03
N THR A 120 17.64 -11.37 4.81
CA THR A 120 18.53 -12.37 4.18
C THR A 120 19.60 -11.78 3.27
N GLY A 121 19.63 -10.45 3.10
CA GLY A 121 20.58 -9.75 2.23
C GLY A 121 20.26 -9.84 0.72
N ASP A 122 19.24 -10.59 0.34
CA ASP A 122 18.86 -10.89 -1.06
C ASP A 122 17.67 -10.07 -1.57
N ALA A 123 17.21 -9.12 -0.77
CA ALA A 123 15.94 -8.41 -1.02
C ALA A 123 15.84 -7.80 -2.42
N GLY A 124 16.87 -7.09 -2.85
CA GLY A 124 16.86 -6.41 -4.14
C GLY A 124 16.75 -7.38 -5.32
N ARG A 125 17.53 -8.47 -5.29
CA ARG A 125 17.53 -9.48 -6.36
C ARG A 125 16.20 -10.23 -6.42
N LYS A 126 15.73 -10.78 -5.31
CA LYS A 126 14.45 -11.51 -5.23
C LYS A 126 13.27 -10.64 -5.60
N TRP A 127 13.27 -9.39 -5.14
CA TRP A 127 12.24 -8.43 -5.51
C TRP A 127 12.23 -8.16 -7.01
N LEU A 128 13.41 -7.95 -7.62
CA LEU A 128 13.52 -7.70 -9.05
C LEU A 128 13.08 -8.90 -9.90
N GLU A 129 13.48 -10.11 -9.51
CA GLU A 129 13.07 -11.35 -10.18
C GLU A 129 11.54 -11.48 -10.19
N LYS A 130 10.92 -11.18 -9.08
CA LYS A 130 9.48 -11.27 -8.95
C LYS A 130 8.78 -10.13 -9.69
N PHE A 131 9.29 -8.90 -9.60
CA PHE A 131 8.75 -7.76 -10.36
C PHE A 131 8.69 -8.02 -11.86
N LYS A 132 9.69 -8.71 -12.41
CA LYS A 132 9.72 -9.11 -13.83
C LYS A 132 8.62 -10.11 -14.20
N GLN A 133 8.09 -10.85 -13.24
CA GLN A 133 7.02 -11.84 -13.45
C GLN A 133 5.62 -11.21 -13.43
N PHE A 134 5.49 -9.96 -12.98
CA PHE A 134 4.20 -9.28 -13.03
C PHE A 134 3.82 -8.90 -14.46
N GLU A 135 2.70 -9.40 -14.90
CA GLU A 135 2.06 -9.01 -16.16
C GLU A 135 1.22 -7.74 -15.99
N GLN A 136 0.83 -7.42 -14.77
CA GLN A 136 0.00 -6.28 -14.41
C GLN A 136 0.81 -5.16 -13.74
N GLU A 137 0.25 -3.96 -13.71
CA GLU A 137 0.85 -2.84 -12.97
C GLU A 137 1.00 -3.18 -11.49
N TYR A 138 2.22 -3.13 -11.00
CA TYR A 138 2.55 -3.44 -9.60
C TYR A 138 1.92 -2.46 -8.60
N TYR A 139 1.82 -1.20 -8.99
CA TYR A 139 1.16 -0.17 -8.18
C TYR A 139 -0.20 0.13 -8.78
N PRO A 140 -1.28 0.03 -8.00
CA PRO A 140 -2.59 0.45 -8.48
C PRO A 140 -2.55 1.91 -8.88
N LYS A 141 -3.19 2.24 -9.99
CA LYS A 141 -3.38 3.63 -10.41
C LYS A 141 -4.16 4.37 -9.35
N LEU A 142 -3.77 5.61 -9.09
CA LEU A 142 -4.52 6.50 -8.22
C LEU A 142 -5.87 6.82 -8.88
N GLU A 143 -6.93 6.29 -8.31
CA GLU A 143 -8.30 6.61 -8.72
C GLU A 143 -8.81 7.84 -7.98
N LEU A 144 -8.40 9.03 -8.41
CA LEU A 144 -9.02 10.28 -7.98
C LEU A 144 -10.35 10.46 -8.71
N LYS A 145 -11.38 9.70 -8.30
CA LYS A 145 -12.73 9.94 -8.80
C LYS A 145 -13.29 11.20 -8.17
N LYS A 146 -13.73 12.12 -9.03
CA LYS A 146 -14.49 13.29 -8.66
C LYS A 146 -15.88 12.88 -8.18
N LYS A 147 -16.45 13.63 -7.25
CA LYS A 147 -17.81 13.43 -6.76
C LYS A 147 -18.79 13.59 -7.93
N GLY A 148 -19.45 12.49 -8.35
CA GLY A 148 -20.53 12.56 -9.34
C GLY A 148 -20.22 12.11 -10.78
N LEU A 149 -19.20 11.28 -11.00
CA LEU A 149 -19.01 10.52 -12.26
C LEU A 149 -19.19 9.03 -12.02
#